data_de4dfb3e31e0da2e7c17ded154884243
#
_entry.id   de4dfb3e31e0da2e7c17ded154884243
#
_cell.length_a   1.000
_cell.length_b   1.000
_cell.length_c   1.000
_cell.angle_alpha   90.00
_cell.angle_beta   90.00
_cell.angle_gamma   90.00
#
_symmetry.space_group_name_H-M   'P 1'
#
loop_
_entity.id
_entity.type
_entity.pdbx_description
1 polymer ?
#
loop_
_entity_poly.entity_id
_entity_poly.type
_entity_poly.pdbx_seq_one_letter_code
_entity_poly.pdbx_strand_id
1 'polypeptide(L)'
;MTRGILIAGIESSLSAAIAAEAGKRVEQYAAAFIPNKLAAPLRERAAAQPAGGGLIPLAWNPGSPISARTLVLAAENRLERIDQAILVCTPPSLRRQAEELAPADIDTVINDHIKSWFFLVKELASAFKACNGGTLALVLSDAGTGTEKGEVPDLAGPSVAASFNSFAGGLLASSVGRPYITTAFSCETGEDAAFAAFIFKVLDEGGRRAGKWHRFGKFSLFGR
;
A
#
# COMPACT_ATOMS: atom_id res chain seq x y z
N MET A 1 -18.01 -10.10 15.41
CA MET A 1 -18.08 -9.36 14.12
C MET A 1 -16.75 -9.58 13.40
N THR A 2 -16.79 -10.14 12.22
CA THR A 2 -15.62 -10.37 11.39
C THR A 2 -15.15 -9.02 10.87
N ARG A 3 -13.84 -8.70 11.03
CA ARG A 3 -13.27 -7.42 10.58
C ARG A 3 -13.10 -7.45 9.07
N GLY A 4 -13.68 -6.52 8.33
CA GLY A 4 -13.51 -6.38 6.88
C GLY A 4 -12.18 -5.69 6.55
N ILE A 5 -11.26 -6.39 5.87
CA ILE A 5 -9.96 -5.88 5.46
C ILE A 5 -9.89 -5.81 3.94
N LEU A 6 -9.58 -4.63 3.39
CA LEU A 6 -9.22 -4.43 2.00
C LEU A 6 -7.73 -4.12 1.89
N ILE A 7 -7.01 -4.86 1.05
CA ILE A 7 -5.60 -4.62 0.73
C ILE A 7 -5.50 -4.24 -0.74
N ALA A 8 -4.84 -3.13 -1.06
CA ALA A 8 -4.66 -2.69 -2.44
C ALA A 8 -3.24 -2.18 -2.69
N GLY A 9 -2.69 -2.47 -3.86
CA GLY A 9 -1.35 -2.04 -4.24
C GLY A 9 -0.81 -2.72 -5.48
N ILE A 10 0.50 -2.57 -5.68
CA ILE A 10 1.25 -3.28 -6.72
C ILE A 10 1.67 -4.66 -6.19
N GLU A 11 1.67 -5.68 -7.04
CA GLU A 11 2.22 -6.99 -6.71
C GLU A 11 3.68 -6.88 -6.27
N SER A 12 3.96 -7.35 -5.07
CA SER A 12 5.28 -7.33 -4.46
C SER A 12 5.38 -8.39 -3.37
N SER A 13 6.59 -8.69 -2.91
CA SER A 13 6.81 -9.54 -1.73
C SER A 13 6.13 -8.98 -0.48
N LEU A 14 6.14 -7.65 -0.32
CA LEU A 14 5.45 -7.01 0.79
C LEU A 14 3.92 -7.14 0.71
N SER A 15 3.32 -6.93 -0.47
CA SER A 15 1.88 -7.09 -0.64
C SER A 15 1.42 -8.53 -0.35
N ALA A 16 2.22 -9.53 -0.77
CA ALA A 16 1.99 -10.93 -0.45
C ALA A 16 2.13 -11.21 1.07
N ALA A 17 3.15 -10.64 1.72
CA ALA A 17 3.34 -10.80 3.16
C ALA A 17 2.19 -10.19 3.97
N ILE A 18 1.71 -9.00 3.59
CA ILE A 18 0.55 -8.35 4.23
C ILE A 18 -0.73 -9.18 4.03
N ALA A 19 -0.95 -9.72 2.83
CA ALA A 19 -2.08 -10.59 2.54
C ALA A 19 -2.04 -11.88 3.38
N ALA A 20 -0.87 -12.54 3.46
CA ALA A 20 -0.68 -13.72 4.29
C ALA A 20 -0.92 -13.42 5.78
N GLU A 21 -0.52 -12.26 6.26
CA GLU A 21 -0.72 -11.84 7.65
C GLU A 21 -2.19 -11.51 7.94
N ALA A 22 -2.92 -10.93 6.97
CA ALA A 22 -4.37 -10.72 7.07
C ALA A 22 -5.12 -12.06 7.20
N GLY A 23 -4.78 -13.04 6.39
CA GLY A 23 -5.39 -14.38 6.40
C GLY A 23 -5.21 -15.16 7.70
N LYS A 24 -4.26 -14.76 8.57
CA LYS A 24 -4.12 -15.33 9.93
C LYS A 24 -5.10 -14.71 10.93
N ARG A 25 -5.70 -13.56 10.62
CA ARG A 25 -6.49 -12.74 11.55
C ARG A 25 -7.97 -12.73 11.26
N VAL A 26 -8.36 -12.94 10.02
CA VAL A 26 -9.75 -12.90 9.58
C VAL A 26 -10.06 -14.08 8.67
N GLU A 27 -11.32 -14.53 8.70
CA GLU A 27 -11.77 -15.63 7.85
C GLU A 27 -11.79 -15.24 6.37
N GLN A 28 -12.08 -13.97 6.07
CA GLN A 28 -12.12 -13.43 4.72
C GLN A 28 -11.55 -12.01 4.66
N TYR A 29 -10.80 -11.71 3.61
CA TYR A 29 -10.32 -10.37 3.29
C TYR A 29 -10.31 -10.17 1.78
N ALA A 30 -10.49 -8.93 1.33
CA ALA A 30 -10.40 -8.56 -0.07
C ALA A 30 -9.02 -8.05 -0.42
N ALA A 31 -8.50 -8.42 -1.60
CA ALA A 31 -7.26 -7.88 -2.11
C ALA A 31 -7.35 -7.53 -3.60
N ALA A 32 -6.79 -6.39 -3.96
CA ALA A 32 -6.70 -5.86 -5.31
C ALA A 32 -5.26 -5.50 -5.63
N PHE A 33 -4.51 -6.46 -6.15
CA PHE A 33 -3.14 -6.26 -6.58
C PHE A 33 -3.06 -6.11 -8.10
N ILE A 34 -2.28 -5.14 -8.56
CA ILE A 34 -2.00 -4.93 -9.97
C ILE A 34 -0.60 -5.44 -10.32
N PRO A 35 -0.43 -6.10 -11.48
CA PRO A 35 0.88 -6.58 -11.90
C PRO A 35 1.91 -5.45 -11.95
N ASN A 36 3.11 -5.72 -11.47
CA ASN A 36 4.22 -4.78 -11.58
C ASN A 36 4.78 -4.78 -13.00
N LYS A 37 4.27 -3.88 -13.85
CA LYS A 37 4.66 -3.76 -15.26
C LYS A 37 6.09 -3.23 -15.47
N LEU A 38 6.68 -2.60 -14.43
CA LEU A 38 8.02 -2.01 -14.48
C LEU A 38 9.09 -2.91 -13.85
N ALA A 39 8.69 -4.01 -13.21
CA ALA A 39 9.65 -5.01 -12.77
C ALA A 39 10.24 -5.72 -13.98
N ALA A 40 11.58 -5.97 -13.96
CA ALA A 40 12.17 -6.92 -14.90
C ALA A 40 11.38 -8.24 -14.82
N PRO A 41 11.14 -8.93 -15.97
CA PRO A 41 10.40 -10.18 -15.96
C PRO A 41 11.10 -11.13 -15.00
N LEU A 42 10.55 -11.29 -13.82
CA LEU A 42 10.96 -12.31 -12.88
C LEU A 42 10.66 -13.63 -13.60
N ARG A 43 11.71 -14.35 -13.99
CA ARG A 43 11.59 -15.75 -14.38
C ARG A 43 10.67 -16.40 -13.35
N GLU A 44 9.47 -16.76 -13.79
CA GLU A 44 8.52 -17.65 -13.15
C GLU A 44 8.70 -17.83 -11.62
N ARG A 45 8.62 -16.76 -10.85
CA ARG A 45 8.06 -16.90 -9.52
C ARG A 45 6.58 -16.95 -9.77
N ALA A 46 6.04 -18.17 -9.74
CA ALA A 46 4.61 -18.37 -9.55
C ALA A 46 4.15 -17.28 -8.59
N ALA A 47 3.21 -16.44 -9.03
CA ALA A 47 2.56 -15.51 -8.14
C ALA A 47 2.14 -16.35 -6.95
N ALA A 48 2.85 -16.21 -5.84
CA ALA A 48 2.53 -16.96 -4.64
C ALA A 48 1.14 -16.45 -4.28
N GLN A 49 0.13 -17.19 -4.72
CA GLN A 49 -1.20 -17.01 -4.18
C GLN A 49 -1.00 -17.05 -2.68
N PRO A 50 -1.38 -16.01 -1.95
CA PRO A 50 -1.22 -16.02 -0.51
C PRO A 50 -1.85 -17.31 -0.02
N ALA A 51 -1.01 -18.21 0.52
CA ALA A 51 -1.42 -19.47 1.08
C ALA A 51 -2.12 -19.17 2.42
N GLY A 52 -3.36 -18.73 2.32
CA GLY A 52 -4.22 -18.42 3.46
C GLY A 52 -5.65 -18.44 2.96
N GLY A 53 -6.52 -19.19 3.60
CA GLY A 53 -7.94 -19.24 3.27
C GLY A 53 -8.57 -17.84 3.39
N GLY A 54 -9.60 -17.59 2.57
CA GLY A 54 -10.44 -16.39 2.70
C GLY A 54 -10.05 -15.19 1.85
N LEU A 55 -9.07 -15.29 0.95
CA LEU A 55 -8.78 -14.24 -0.04
C LEU A 55 -9.93 -14.09 -1.04
N ILE A 56 -10.47 -12.89 -1.13
CA ILE A 56 -11.41 -12.46 -2.16
C ILE A 56 -10.63 -11.58 -3.16
N PRO A 57 -10.25 -12.10 -4.33
CA PRO A 57 -9.55 -11.31 -5.32
C PRO A 57 -10.50 -10.30 -5.98
N LEU A 58 -10.08 -9.05 -6.07
CA LEU A 58 -10.82 -7.97 -6.71
C LEU A 58 -9.97 -7.35 -7.83
N ALA A 59 -10.63 -6.97 -8.92
CA ALA A 59 -9.98 -6.29 -10.03
C ALA A 59 -9.92 -4.78 -9.78
N TRP A 60 -8.80 -4.17 -10.16
CA TRP A 60 -8.60 -2.73 -10.10
C TRP A 60 -7.75 -2.21 -11.25
N ASN A 61 -8.21 -1.14 -11.88
CA ASN A 61 -7.42 -0.35 -12.81
C ASN A 61 -7.00 0.95 -12.12
N PRO A 62 -5.71 1.12 -11.75
CA PRO A 62 -5.24 2.23 -10.95
C PRO A 62 -5.39 3.59 -11.64
N GLY A 63 -5.28 3.64 -12.97
CA GLY A 63 -5.45 4.86 -13.76
C GLY A 63 -6.90 5.37 -13.88
N SER A 64 -7.89 4.61 -13.34
CA SER A 64 -9.32 4.91 -13.52
C SER A 64 -10.02 5.25 -12.22
N PRO A 65 -10.60 6.46 -12.07
CA PRO A 65 -11.38 6.83 -10.90
C PRO A 65 -12.66 5.98 -10.76
N ILE A 66 -13.25 5.56 -11.89
CA ILE A 66 -14.43 4.69 -11.89
C ILE A 66 -14.06 3.31 -11.32
N SER A 67 -12.89 2.78 -11.71
CA SER A 67 -12.40 1.50 -11.19
C SER A 67 -12.10 1.55 -9.69
N ALA A 68 -11.56 2.65 -9.18
CA ALA A 68 -11.36 2.84 -7.74
C ALA A 68 -12.69 2.80 -6.98
N ARG A 69 -13.73 3.46 -7.49
CA ARG A 69 -15.07 3.40 -6.92
C ARG A 69 -15.66 1.99 -6.98
N THR A 70 -15.53 1.32 -8.12
CA THR A 70 -16.01 -0.06 -8.29
C THR A 70 -15.32 -1.01 -7.33
N LEU A 71 -14.01 -0.85 -7.12
CA LEU A 71 -13.25 -1.64 -6.16
C LEU A 71 -13.80 -1.49 -4.74
N VAL A 72 -14.01 -0.25 -4.28
CA VAL A 72 -14.52 -0.01 -2.92
C VAL A 72 -15.91 -0.60 -2.75
N LEU A 73 -16.83 -0.37 -3.70
CA LEU A 73 -18.18 -0.97 -3.66
C LEU A 73 -18.16 -2.50 -3.71
N ALA A 74 -17.27 -3.10 -4.53
CA ALA A 74 -17.14 -4.55 -4.58
C ALA A 74 -16.60 -5.12 -3.27
N ALA A 75 -15.66 -4.44 -2.63
CA ALA A 75 -15.14 -4.84 -1.32
C ALA A 75 -16.23 -4.73 -0.24
N GLU A 76 -16.99 -3.63 -0.19
CA GLU A 76 -18.11 -3.48 0.75
C GLU A 76 -19.16 -4.57 0.55
N ASN A 77 -19.53 -4.90 -0.69
CA ASN A 77 -20.49 -5.96 -0.99
C ASN A 77 -20.02 -7.36 -0.58
N ARG A 78 -18.71 -7.61 -0.54
CA ARG A 78 -18.16 -8.91 -0.16
C ARG A 78 -17.84 -9.03 1.33
N LEU A 79 -17.46 -7.94 1.96
CA LEU A 79 -17.05 -7.88 3.36
C LEU A 79 -18.14 -7.31 4.27
N GLU A 80 -19.31 -6.96 3.74
CA GLU A 80 -20.40 -6.23 4.39
C GLU A 80 -19.98 -4.80 4.80
N ARG A 81 -18.71 -4.63 5.18
CA ARG A 81 -18.11 -3.35 5.56
C ARG A 81 -16.59 -3.42 5.42
N ILE A 82 -15.97 -2.32 5.05
CA ILE A 82 -14.52 -2.15 5.14
C ILE A 82 -14.18 -1.50 6.48
N ASP A 83 -13.60 -2.25 7.41
CA ASP A 83 -13.10 -1.72 8.68
C ASP A 83 -11.67 -1.21 8.59
N GLN A 84 -10.86 -1.85 7.73
CA GLN A 84 -9.48 -1.48 7.48
C GLN A 84 -9.17 -1.52 5.99
N ALA A 85 -8.55 -0.47 5.48
CA ALA A 85 -7.97 -0.43 4.14
C ALA A 85 -6.46 -0.24 4.25
N ILE A 86 -5.69 -1.16 3.65
CA ILE A 86 -4.22 -1.15 3.66
C ILE A 86 -3.75 -0.88 2.23
N LEU A 87 -3.18 0.31 2.01
CA LEU A 87 -2.63 0.71 0.72
C LEU A 87 -1.13 0.51 0.71
N VAL A 88 -0.66 -0.41 -0.15
CA VAL A 88 0.74 -0.82 -0.21
C VAL A 88 1.42 -0.17 -1.40
N CYS A 89 2.36 0.72 -1.11
CA CYS A 89 3.24 1.35 -2.09
C CYS A 89 4.61 0.66 -2.05
N THR A 90 4.93 -0.02 -3.13
CA THR A 90 6.27 -0.49 -3.43
C THR A 90 6.75 0.30 -4.64
N PRO A 91 7.69 1.25 -4.46
CA PRO A 91 8.20 2.04 -5.57
C PRO A 91 8.79 1.15 -6.68
N PRO A 92 8.62 1.52 -7.96
CA PRO A 92 9.22 0.76 -9.04
C PRO A 92 10.74 0.91 -9.02
N SER A 93 11.46 -0.02 -9.62
CA SER A 93 12.88 0.13 -9.92
C SER A 93 13.04 0.27 -11.43
N LEU A 94 13.27 1.48 -11.89
CA LEU A 94 13.44 1.81 -13.31
C LEU A 94 14.77 2.54 -13.50
N ARG A 95 15.86 1.75 -13.57
CA ARG A 95 17.23 2.25 -13.71
C ARG A 95 17.53 2.55 -15.18
N ARG A 96 17.25 3.79 -15.58
CA ARG A 96 17.50 4.32 -16.92
C ARG A 96 17.94 5.77 -16.83
N GLN A 97 18.73 6.22 -17.80
CA GLN A 97 19.02 7.64 -17.96
C GLN A 97 17.74 8.41 -18.28
N ALA A 98 17.70 9.69 -17.96
CA ALA A 98 16.48 10.50 -18.15
C ALA A 98 16.00 10.51 -19.60
N GLU A 99 16.92 10.56 -20.55
CA GLU A 99 16.68 10.56 -22.00
C GLU A 99 16.21 9.19 -22.53
N GLU A 100 16.40 8.11 -21.77
CA GLU A 100 16.02 6.75 -22.15
C GLU A 100 14.64 6.35 -21.61
N LEU A 101 14.00 7.22 -20.79
CA LEU A 101 12.69 6.95 -20.26
C LEU A 101 11.62 6.98 -21.36
N ALA A 102 11.01 5.85 -21.64
CA ALA A 102 9.91 5.79 -22.59
C ALA A 102 8.66 6.49 -22.05
N PRO A 103 7.89 7.19 -22.90
CA PRO A 103 6.61 7.79 -22.48
C PRO A 103 5.67 6.81 -21.77
N ALA A 104 5.60 5.55 -22.24
CA ALA A 104 4.78 4.51 -21.63
C ALA A 104 5.23 4.14 -20.20
N ASP A 105 6.53 4.19 -19.90
CA ASP A 105 7.05 3.97 -18.55
C ASP A 105 6.64 5.13 -17.64
N ILE A 106 6.76 6.36 -18.13
CA ILE A 106 6.33 7.57 -17.40
C ILE A 106 4.84 7.50 -17.10
N ASP A 107 4.00 7.18 -18.10
CA ASP A 107 2.56 7.03 -17.93
C ASP A 107 2.23 5.94 -16.90
N THR A 108 2.95 4.83 -16.90
CA THR A 108 2.78 3.75 -15.93
C THR A 108 3.14 4.24 -14.52
N VAL A 109 4.27 4.94 -14.34
CA VAL A 109 4.66 5.52 -13.04
C VAL A 109 3.57 6.47 -12.53
N ILE A 110 3.10 7.38 -13.37
CA ILE A 110 2.08 8.36 -12.95
C ILE A 110 0.73 7.69 -12.66
N ASN A 111 0.26 6.80 -13.52
CA ASN A 111 -1.06 6.19 -13.39
C ASN A 111 -1.10 5.14 -12.27
N ASP A 112 -0.14 4.22 -12.24
CA ASP A 112 -0.17 3.07 -11.34
C ASP A 112 0.38 3.41 -9.94
N HIS A 113 1.34 4.34 -9.82
CA HIS A 113 2.03 4.63 -8.57
C HIS A 113 1.75 6.01 -7.95
N ILE A 114 1.05 6.92 -8.66
CA ILE A 114 0.74 8.24 -8.11
C ILE A 114 -0.77 8.50 -8.13
N LYS A 115 -1.40 8.58 -9.31
CA LYS A 115 -2.83 8.91 -9.43
C LYS A 115 -3.73 7.90 -8.73
N SER A 116 -3.34 6.63 -8.75
CA SER A 116 -4.07 5.53 -8.14
C SER A 116 -4.43 5.79 -6.68
N TRP A 117 -3.49 6.31 -5.90
CA TRP A 117 -3.68 6.58 -4.47
C TRP A 117 -4.74 7.65 -4.24
N PHE A 118 -4.71 8.73 -5.01
CA PHE A 118 -5.70 9.80 -4.91
C PHE A 118 -7.11 9.29 -5.20
N PHE A 119 -7.27 8.49 -6.25
CA PHE A 119 -8.58 7.95 -6.60
C PHE A 119 -9.11 7.00 -5.53
N LEU A 120 -8.26 6.07 -5.08
CA LEU A 120 -8.69 5.06 -4.13
C LEU A 120 -8.95 5.66 -2.75
N VAL A 121 -8.08 6.55 -2.26
CA VAL A 121 -8.26 7.21 -0.96
C VAL A 121 -9.51 8.07 -0.95
N LYS A 122 -9.84 8.76 -2.03
CA LYS A 122 -11.07 9.54 -2.15
C LYS A 122 -12.31 8.66 -1.90
N GLU A 123 -12.38 7.49 -2.53
CA GLU A 123 -13.53 6.57 -2.39
C GLU A 123 -13.56 5.93 -0.99
N LEU A 124 -12.40 5.49 -0.47
CA LEU A 124 -12.29 4.93 0.88
C LEU A 124 -12.68 5.95 1.97
N ALA A 125 -12.20 7.19 1.86
CA ALA A 125 -12.56 8.24 2.80
C ALA A 125 -14.07 8.53 2.78
N SER A 126 -14.70 8.44 1.61
CA SER A 126 -16.15 8.58 1.47
C SER A 126 -16.89 7.42 2.13
N ALA A 127 -16.46 6.18 1.92
CA ALA A 127 -17.01 4.98 2.55
C ALA A 127 -16.87 5.04 4.08
N PHE A 128 -15.70 5.35 4.60
CA PHE A 128 -15.44 5.49 6.03
C PHE A 128 -16.28 6.61 6.69
N LYS A 129 -16.47 7.71 5.97
CA LYS A 129 -17.35 8.78 6.43
C LYS A 129 -18.79 8.33 6.50
N ALA A 130 -19.27 7.58 5.51
CA ALA A 130 -20.65 7.09 5.46
C ALA A 130 -20.94 6.09 6.59
N CYS A 131 -20.01 5.19 6.92
CA CYS A 131 -20.19 4.23 8.01
C CYS A 131 -19.69 4.74 9.38
N ASN A 132 -19.31 6.01 9.48
CA ASN A 132 -18.82 6.68 10.69
C ASN A 132 -17.66 5.93 11.37
N GLY A 133 -16.72 5.40 10.59
CA GLY A 133 -15.57 4.68 11.12
C GLY A 133 -14.75 3.98 10.06
N GLY A 134 -13.58 3.51 10.46
CA GLY A 134 -12.63 2.78 9.62
C GLY A 134 -11.20 3.21 9.86
N THR A 135 -10.27 2.43 9.33
CA THR A 135 -8.82 2.71 9.43
C THR A 135 -8.19 2.67 8.04
N LEU A 136 -7.53 3.75 7.67
CA LEU A 136 -6.70 3.85 6.46
C LEU A 136 -5.24 3.69 6.86
N ALA A 137 -4.63 2.60 6.44
CA ALA A 137 -3.21 2.32 6.62
C ALA A 137 -2.45 2.55 5.32
N LEU A 138 -1.46 3.43 5.35
CA LEU A 138 -0.61 3.77 4.22
C LEU A 138 0.75 3.14 4.44
N VAL A 139 1.16 2.22 3.58
CA VAL A 139 2.36 1.41 3.75
C VAL A 139 3.34 1.67 2.62
N LEU A 140 4.57 2.09 2.95
CA LEU A 140 5.66 2.31 2.02
C LEU A 140 6.79 1.33 2.29
N SER A 141 7.19 0.56 1.28
CA SER A 141 8.48 -0.12 1.26
C SER A 141 9.47 0.73 0.49
N ASP A 142 10.48 1.23 1.18
CA ASP A 142 11.54 2.10 0.65
C ASP A 142 12.86 1.32 0.45
N ALA A 143 12.79 0.01 0.64
CA ALA A 143 13.91 -0.88 0.42
C ALA A 143 14.29 -0.91 -1.07
N GLY A 144 15.53 -0.54 -1.38
CA GLY A 144 16.06 -0.59 -2.75
C GLY A 144 15.86 0.67 -3.59
N THR A 145 15.34 1.77 -3.05
CA THR A 145 15.27 3.05 -3.77
C THR A 145 16.60 3.81 -3.80
N GLY A 146 17.62 3.31 -3.09
CA GLY A 146 18.98 3.88 -3.11
C GLY A 146 19.72 3.55 -4.40
N THR A 147 20.54 4.50 -4.89
CA THR A 147 21.49 4.27 -5.98
C THR A 147 22.86 3.97 -5.39
N GLU A 148 23.42 2.81 -5.71
CA GLU A 148 24.80 2.50 -5.35
C GLU A 148 25.79 3.27 -6.23
N LYS A 149 27.01 3.48 -5.71
CA LYS A 149 28.04 4.24 -6.45
C LYS A 149 28.40 3.51 -7.74
N GLY A 150 28.18 4.16 -8.87
CA GLY A 150 28.49 3.63 -10.21
C GLY A 150 27.32 2.94 -10.91
N GLU A 151 26.16 2.86 -10.30
CA GLU A 151 24.94 2.38 -10.95
C GLU A 151 24.21 3.50 -11.71
N VAL A 152 23.41 3.10 -12.69
CA VAL A 152 22.48 4.01 -13.38
C VAL A 152 21.46 4.51 -12.38
N PRO A 153 21.21 5.82 -12.26
CA PRO A 153 20.25 6.38 -11.33
C PRO A 153 18.84 5.84 -11.57
N ASP A 154 18.14 5.51 -10.51
CA ASP A 154 16.69 5.28 -10.55
C ASP A 154 15.98 6.60 -10.27
N LEU A 155 15.33 7.16 -11.30
CA LEU A 155 14.58 8.41 -11.16
C LEU A 155 13.14 8.16 -10.73
N ALA A 156 12.56 7.01 -11.07
CA ALA A 156 11.16 6.69 -10.82
C ALA A 156 10.91 6.28 -9.38
N GLY A 157 11.69 5.34 -8.85
CA GLY A 157 11.51 4.81 -7.50
C GLY A 157 11.55 5.89 -6.42
N PRO A 158 12.63 6.68 -6.29
CA PRO A 158 12.70 7.77 -5.32
C PRO A 158 11.60 8.82 -5.49
N SER A 159 11.21 9.13 -6.74
CA SER A 159 10.13 10.09 -7.01
C SER A 159 8.77 9.57 -6.52
N VAL A 160 8.47 8.28 -6.72
CA VAL A 160 7.27 7.63 -6.20
C VAL A 160 7.29 7.59 -4.68
N ALA A 161 8.41 7.18 -4.07
CA ALA A 161 8.55 7.14 -2.61
C ALA A 161 8.34 8.52 -1.98
N ALA A 162 8.96 9.57 -2.52
CA ALA A 162 8.81 10.94 -2.07
C ALA A 162 7.36 11.45 -2.23
N SER A 163 6.72 11.15 -3.37
CA SER A 163 5.32 11.49 -3.63
C SER A 163 4.39 10.82 -2.63
N PHE A 164 4.57 9.53 -2.37
CA PHE A 164 3.77 8.79 -1.41
C PHE A 164 3.99 9.28 0.02
N ASN A 165 5.22 9.60 0.41
CA ASN A 165 5.55 10.19 1.71
C ASN A 165 4.80 11.52 1.93
N SER A 166 4.85 12.42 0.94
CA SER A 166 4.13 13.70 1.01
C SER A 166 2.62 13.51 1.07
N PHE A 167 2.09 12.58 0.27
CA PHE A 167 0.66 12.24 0.26
C PHE A 167 0.21 11.69 1.62
N ALA A 168 0.95 10.75 2.19
CA ALA A 168 0.66 10.15 3.50
C ALA A 168 0.73 11.20 4.62
N GLY A 169 1.74 12.07 4.60
CA GLY A 169 1.86 13.18 5.55
C GLY A 169 0.66 14.13 5.50
N GLY A 170 0.22 14.50 4.29
CA GLY A 170 -0.98 15.31 4.09
C GLY A 170 -2.26 14.65 4.60
N LEU A 171 -2.41 13.33 4.38
CA LEU A 171 -3.56 12.59 4.87
C LEU A 171 -3.56 12.44 6.40
N LEU A 172 -2.42 12.17 7.02
CA LEU A 172 -2.29 12.16 8.48
C LEU A 172 -2.76 13.50 9.09
N ALA A 173 -2.30 14.61 8.53
CA ALA A 173 -2.69 15.94 9.01
C ALA A 173 -4.18 16.23 8.77
N SER A 174 -4.73 15.88 7.61
CA SER A 174 -6.11 16.20 7.23
C SER A 174 -7.16 15.28 7.82
N SER A 175 -6.77 14.11 8.37
CA SER A 175 -7.69 13.15 9.00
C SER A 175 -7.98 13.46 10.48
N VAL A 176 -7.31 14.43 11.07
CA VAL A 176 -7.57 14.84 12.46
C VAL A 176 -9.02 15.31 12.58
N GLY A 177 -9.76 14.74 13.54
CA GLY A 177 -11.18 15.05 13.75
C GLY A 177 -12.15 14.41 12.74
N ARG A 178 -11.67 13.56 11.86
CA ARG A 178 -12.51 12.76 10.96
C ARG A 178 -13.05 11.53 11.69
N PRO A 179 -14.16 10.94 11.21
CA PRO A 179 -14.73 9.73 11.81
C PRO A 179 -13.93 8.45 11.51
N TYR A 180 -12.80 8.56 10.84
CA TYR A 180 -11.90 7.45 10.53
C TYR A 180 -10.47 7.80 10.92
N ILE A 181 -9.65 6.77 11.06
CA ILE A 181 -8.26 6.87 11.49
C ILE A 181 -7.34 6.71 10.27
N THR A 182 -6.33 7.57 10.15
CA THR A 182 -5.24 7.39 9.19
C THR A 182 -3.95 7.05 9.97
N THR A 183 -3.19 6.10 9.49
CA THR A 183 -1.86 5.77 10.02
C THR A 183 -0.92 5.45 8.86
N ALA A 184 0.37 5.71 9.01
CA ALA A 184 1.36 5.46 7.97
C ALA A 184 2.51 4.60 8.49
N PHE A 185 3.07 3.79 7.60
CA PHE A 185 4.15 2.86 7.89
C PHE A 185 5.22 2.96 6.82
N SER A 186 6.50 2.87 7.22
CA SER A 186 7.61 2.75 6.28
C SER A 186 8.64 1.73 6.75
N CYS A 187 9.29 1.07 5.77
CA CYS A 187 10.34 0.10 5.99
C CYS A 187 11.46 0.32 4.97
N GLU A 188 12.70 0.34 5.44
CA GLU A 188 13.91 0.50 4.63
C GLU A 188 14.73 -0.82 4.55
N THR A 189 14.32 -1.88 5.27
CA THR A 189 15.18 -3.08 5.45
C THR A 189 14.84 -4.25 4.52
N GLY A 190 13.70 -4.25 3.85
CA GLY A 190 13.26 -5.37 3.01
C GLY A 190 12.81 -6.63 3.76
N GLU A 191 12.63 -6.56 5.08
CA GLU A 191 12.12 -7.66 5.91
C GLU A 191 10.58 -7.72 5.88
N ASP A 192 10.03 -8.04 4.72
CA ASP A 192 8.61 -7.90 4.42
C ASP A 192 7.68 -8.64 5.39
N ALA A 193 8.03 -9.87 5.78
CA ALA A 193 7.21 -10.67 6.71
C ALA A 193 7.17 -10.05 8.12
N ALA A 194 8.32 -9.60 8.63
CA ALA A 194 8.41 -8.96 9.93
C ALA A 194 7.72 -7.58 9.92
N PHE A 195 7.84 -6.85 8.80
CA PHE A 195 7.16 -5.58 8.61
C PHE A 195 5.64 -5.75 8.54
N ALA A 196 5.14 -6.75 7.82
CA ALA A 196 3.70 -7.06 7.78
C ALA A 196 3.15 -7.37 9.18
N ALA A 197 3.85 -8.21 9.97
CA ALA A 197 3.47 -8.51 11.35
C ALA A 197 3.46 -7.24 12.23
N PHE A 198 4.44 -6.34 12.06
CA PHE A 198 4.50 -5.07 12.76
C PHE A 198 3.32 -4.15 12.40
N ILE A 199 2.95 -4.05 11.12
CA ILE A 199 1.80 -3.26 10.66
C ILE A 199 0.54 -3.71 11.40
N PHE A 200 0.23 -4.99 11.36
CA PHE A 200 -0.97 -5.51 12.01
C PHE A 200 -0.93 -5.39 13.53
N LYS A 201 0.23 -5.56 14.16
CA LYS A 201 0.37 -5.29 15.60
C LYS A 201 -0.04 -3.85 15.95
N VAL A 202 0.41 -2.87 15.18
CA VAL A 202 0.06 -1.47 15.38
C VAL A 202 -1.43 -1.22 15.12
N LEU A 203 -1.99 -1.83 14.05
CA LEU A 203 -3.41 -1.71 13.73
C LEU A 203 -4.33 -2.34 14.79
N ASP A 204 -3.89 -3.43 15.43
CA ASP A 204 -4.62 -4.09 16.51
C ASP A 204 -4.59 -3.28 17.82
N GLU A 205 -3.54 -2.50 18.07
CA GLU A 205 -3.45 -1.58 19.21
C GLU A 205 -4.42 -0.38 19.10
N GLY A 206 -4.95 -0.13 17.92
CA GLY A 206 -6.02 0.82 17.63
C GLY A 206 -5.64 2.28 17.91
N GLY A 207 -6.62 3.07 18.36
CA GLY A 207 -6.56 4.53 18.46
C GLY A 207 -5.39 5.13 19.25
N ARG A 208 -4.68 4.36 20.10
CA ARG A 208 -3.49 4.84 20.81
C ARG A 208 -2.32 5.19 19.88
N ARG A 209 -2.29 4.62 18.68
CA ARG A 209 -1.25 4.83 17.67
C ARG A 209 -1.75 5.50 16.38
N ALA A 210 -3.00 5.93 16.40
CA ALA A 210 -3.61 6.61 15.25
C ALA A 210 -2.95 7.96 14.95
N GLY A 211 -3.03 8.36 13.70
CA GLY A 211 -2.55 9.69 13.25
C GLY A 211 -1.03 9.83 13.27
N LYS A 212 -0.28 8.72 13.26
CA LYS A 212 1.18 8.71 13.36
C LYS A 212 1.84 7.98 12.22
N TRP A 213 3.10 8.34 12.01
CA TRP A 213 4.02 7.62 11.13
C TRP A 213 4.83 6.61 11.95
N HIS A 214 4.79 5.35 11.56
CA HIS A 214 5.54 4.24 12.17
C HIS A 214 6.65 3.78 11.24
N ARG A 215 7.89 3.81 11.71
CA ARG A 215 9.07 3.35 10.95
C ARG A 215 9.54 2.02 11.50
N PHE A 216 9.67 1.02 10.62
CA PHE A 216 10.18 -0.30 10.93
C PHE A 216 11.66 -0.40 10.54
N GLY A 217 12.47 -1.03 11.38
CA GLY A 217 13.89 -1.28 11.09
C GLY A 217 14.86 -0.14 11.45
N LYS A 218 14.38 1.06 11.81
CA LYS A 218 15.25 2.09 12.40
C LYS A 218 15.38 1.83 13.90
N PHE A 219 16.44 1.13 14.33
CA PHE A 219 16.87 1.22 15.69
C PHE A 219 17.42 2.64 15.92
N SER A 220 16.66 3.45 16.64
CA SER A 220 17.23 4.67 17.23
C SER A 220 18.28 4.23 18.24
N LEU A 221 19.56 4.34 17.86
CA LEU A 221 20.69 4.16 18.78
C LEU A 221 20.76 5.27 19.85
N PHE A 222 19.87 6.25 19.77
CA PHE A 222 19.73 7.33 20.74
C PHE A 222 18.29 7.39 21.25
N GLY A 223 17.95 6.41 22.09
CA GLY A 223 16.80 6.55 22.97
C GLY A 223 17.13 7.58 24.07
N ARG A 224 16.65 8.79 23.90
CA ARG A 224 16.37 9.72 24.99
C ARG A 224 15.07 10.43 24.69
#